data_9cfc896550b94543b96edaed04d39ba1
#
_entry.id   9cfc896550b94543b96edaed04d39ba1
#
_cell.length_a   1.000
_cell.length_b   1.000
_cell.length_c   1.000
_cell.angle_alpha   90.00
_cell.angle_beta   90.00
_cell.angle_gamma   90.00
#
_symmetry.space_group_name_H-M   'P 1'
#
loop_
_entity.id
_entity.type
_entity.pdbx_description
1 polymer ?
#
loop_
_entity_poly.entity_id
_entity_poly.type
_entity_poly.pdbx_seq_one_letter_code
_entity_poly.pdbx_strand_id
1 'polypeptide(L)'
;MVARGKNYIPCFLTIVLILLSLSTLAQALDRTHRYPVKVNVSDASLFDPNVVSTSAFPRIGSSSWDVAAGQSRAEILCPKRGYAFSLGMRPFFTSLTGSVKPVSRGGEGSFLSLHGHLRLPDDKTLWEFYSHLRLWDKIALRIEYAPWTWSGPGHIPIDANFAGMALKSGDAIQSDLGITTFTVGGDYDVAFGRDLFFGPNVDLNIIKWTQRVSKEQGVSMDFSQTILQPALGAHIRYEPAYTGYFSWFKPYLEARFSWMSFDGLGLSTWDMAAGIAPPISRNVDAGFKLGYKQWRLDGNRSRLFADVSVEGPYLDFALQF
;
A
#
# COMPACT_ATOMS: atom_id res chain seq x y z
N MET A 1 -2.78 -32.53 -23.24
CA MET A 1 -2.65 -31.09 -23.50
C MET A 1 -1.67 -30.51 -22.47
N VAL A 2 -0.42 -30.29 -22.85
CA VAL A 2 0.62 -29.79 -21.91
C VAL A 2 0.72 -28.29 -22.12
N ALA A 3 0.28 -27.51 -21.13
CA ALA A 3 0.42 -26.07 -21.13
C ALA A 3 1.89 -25.70 -20.98
N ARG A 4 2.47 -25.06 -21.99
CA ARG A 4 3.80 -24.44 -21.93
C ARG A 4 3.74 -23.24 -20.97
N GLY A 5 4.10 -23.45 -19.72
CA GLY A 5 4.38 -22.39 -18.78
C GLY A 5 5.60 -21.59 -19.26
N LYS A 6 5.40 -20.38 -19.75
CA LYS A 6 6.49 -19.42 -19.93
C LYS A 6 7.01 -19.05 -18.54
N ASN A 7 8.30 -19.24 -18.30
CA ASN A 7 8.95 -18.92 -17.04
C ASN A 7 8.95 -17.40 -16.81
N TYR A 8 7.98 -16.89 -16.05
CA TYR A 8 7.88 -15.46 -15.62
C TYR A 8 8.54 -15.20 -14.26
N ILE A 9 9.11 -16.24 -13.64
CA ILE A 9 9.85 -16.16 -12.38
C ILE A 9 10.96 -15.09 -12.37
N PRO A 10 11.75 -14.88 -13.46
CA PRO A 10 12.85 -13.90 -13.41
C PRO A 10 12.39 -12.44 -13.23
N CYS A 11 11.27 -12.02 -13.82
CA CYS A 11 10.81 -10.62 -13.66
C CYS A 11 10.32 -10.31 -12.25
N PHE A 12 9.62 -11.23 -11.61
CA PHE A 12 9.19 -11.08 -10.23
C PHE A 12 10.38 -11.02 -9.27
N LEU A 13 11.34 -11.92 -9.45
CA LEU A 13 12.57 -11.93 -8.66
C LEU A 13 13.37 -10.62 -8.84
N THR A 14 13.41 -10.07 -10.06
CA THR A 14 14.07 -8.79 -10.34
C THR A 14 13.39 -7.62 -9.62
N ILE A 15 12.07 -7.56 -9.61
CA ILE A 15 11.31 -6.51 -8.89
C ILE A 15 11.54 -6.63 -7.38
N VAL A 16 11.50 -7.84 -6.83
CA VAL A 16 11.78 -8.08 -5.40
C VAL A 16 13.22 -7.71 -5.07
N LEU A 17 14.20 -8.02 -5.92
CA LEU A 17 15.61 -7.65 -5.74
C LEU A 17 15.82 -6.14 -5.82
N ILE A 18 15.13 -5.43 -6.72
CA ILE A 18 15.18 -3.96 -6.80
C ILE A 18 14.60 -3.35 -5.52
N LEU A 19 13.47 -3.84 -5.02
CA LEU A 19 12.86 -3.34 -3.79
C LEU A 19 13.70 -3.66 -2.54
N LEU A 20 14.34 -4.82 -2.50
CA LEU A 20 15.30 -5.17 -1.44
C LEU A 20 16.56 -4.30 -1.51
N SER A 21 17.06 -3.99 -2.71
CA SER A 21 18.19 -3.08 -2.90
C SER A 21 17.86 -1.64 -2.51
N LEU A 22 16.63 -1.18 -2.79
CA LEU A 22 16.16 0.12 -2.32
C LEU A 22 16.01 0.18 -0.80
N SER A 23 15.60 -0.92 -0.16
CA SER A 23 15.51 -0.98 1.31
C SER A 23 16.89 -0.94 1.97
N THR A 24 17.89 -1.62 1.39
CA THR A 24 19.29 -1.55 1.86
C THR A 24 19.92 -0.18 1.62
N LEU A 25 19.58 0.48 0.52
CA LEU A 25 20.00 1.85 0.25
C LEU A 25 19.38 2.84 1.24
N ALA A 26 18.10 2.68 1.58
CA ALA A 26 17.43 3.50 2.59
C ALA A 26 18.04 3.31 3.98
N GLN A 27 18.42 2.08 4.36
CA GLN A 27 19.15 1.81 5.59
C GLN A 27 20.56 2.40 5.60
N ALA A 28 21.24 2.38 4.45
CA ALA A 28 22.54 3.00 4.29
C ALA A 28 22.44 4.53 4.43
N LEU A 29 21.40 5.16 3.85
CA LEU A 29 21.13 6.60 3.98
C LEU A 29 20.79 7.02 5.42
N ASP A 30 20.07 6.19 6.16
CA ASP A 30 19.76 6.47 7.58
C ASP A 30 21.02 6.38 8.48
N ARG A 31 21.97 5.51 8.13
CA ARG A 31 23.27 5.40 8.81
C ARG A 31 24.24 6.53 8.43
N THR A 32 24.17 7.10 7.23
CA THR A 32 25.09 8.13 6.75
C THR A 32 24.86 9.50 7.33
N HIS A 33 23.77 9.74 8.05
CA HIS A 33 23.63 10.97 8.84
C HIS A 33 24.64 11.06 10.00
N ARG A 34 25.50 10.06 10.18
CA ARG A 34 26.57 10.10 11.20
C ARG A 34 28.00 10.20 10.66
N TYR A 35 28.26 9.89 9.36
CA TYR A 35 29.61 10.00 8.78
C TYR A 35 29.52 10.25 7.27
N PRO A 36 30.29 11.21 6.71
CA PRO A 36 30.37 11.39 5.25
C PRO A 36 31.27 10.30 4.65
N VAL A 37 30.67 9.30 3.99
CA VAL A 37 31.42 8.31 3.21
C VAL A 37 31.53 8.80 1.77
N LYS A 38 32.76 9.10 1.31
CA LYS A 38 33.05 9.29 -0.11
C LYS A 38 32.98 7.94 -0.80
N VAL A 39 31.93 7.69 -1.58
CA VAL A 39 31.84 6.53 -2.48
C VAL A 39 32.56 6.88 -3.76
N ASN A 40 33.67 6.20 -4.02
CA ASN A 40 34.39 6.26 -5.29
C ASN A 40 33.74 5.26 -6.25
N VAL A 41 32.95 5.75 -7.21
CA VAL A 41 32.31 4.92 -8.23
C VAL A 41 33.30 4.76 -9.39
N SER A 42 34.22 3.80 -9.31
CA SER A 42 35.19 3.50 -10.41
C SER A 42 35.19 2.05 -10.88
N ASP A 43 34.17 1.24 -10.57
CA ASP A 43 34.10 -0.13 -11.13
C ASP A 43 32.76 -0.38 -11.84
N ALA A 44 32.58 0.33 -12.99
CA ALA A 44 31.48 0.12 -13.94
C ALA A 44 31.84 -0.92 -15.05
N SER A 45 32.67 -1.93 -14.76
CA SER A 45 33.13 -2.90 -15.77
C SER A 45 32.51 -4.29 -15.67
N LEU A 46 31.37 -4.47 -15.01
CA LEU A 46 30.74 -5.78 -14.78
C LEU A 46 29.52 -6.09 -15.66
N PHE A 47 29.17 -5.24 -16.61
CA PHE A 47 28.10 -5.53 -17.57
C PHE A 47 28.63 -5.37 -19.00
N ASP A 48 29.14 -6.46 -19.58
CA ASP A 48 29.38 -6.56 -21.01
C ASP A 48 28.07 -7.01 -21.71
N PRO A 49 27.44 -6.15 -22.55
CA PRO A 49 26.19 -6.47 -23.23
C PRO A 49 26.36 -7.44 -24.43
N ASN A 50 27.57 -7.91 -24.73
CA ASN A 50 27.88 -8.69 -25.94
C ASN A 50 27.95 -10.20 -25.75
N VAL A 51 27.64 -10.75 -24.58
CA VAL A 51 27.56 -12.21 -24.39
C VAL A 51 26.12 -12.70 -24.47
N VAL A 52 25.50 -12.58 -25.65
CA VAL A 52 24.32 -13.36 -26.01
C VAL A 52 24.76 -14.44 -27.00
N SER A 53 25.12 -15.59 -26.46
CA SER A 53 25.33 -16.81 -27.24
C SER A 53 23.99 -17.27 -27.85
N THR A 54 23.91 -17.17 -29.17
CA THR A 54 22.85 -17.78 -29.98
C THR A 54 23.04 -19.30 -30.02
N SER A 55 22.44 -20.02 -29.08
CA SER A 55 22.25 -21.45 -29.18
C SER A 55 20.94 -21.76 -29.93
N ALA A 56 21.11 -22.45 -31.06
CA ALA A 56 20.07 -22.90 -31.96
C ALA A 56 19.05 -23.80 -31.27
N PHE A 57 17.75 -23.41 -31.30
CA PHE A 57 16.66 -24.29 -30.94
C PHE A 57 16.23 -25.11 -32.18
N PRO A 58 16.02 -26.45 -32.05
CA PRO A 58 15.55 -27.28 -33.12
C PRO A 58 14.08 -26.91 -33.50
N ARG A 59 13.85 -26.71 -34.78
CA ARG A 59 12.50 -26.61 -35.36
C ARG A 59 11.77 -27.94 -35.22
N ILE A 60 10.72 -27.99 -34.42
CA ILE A 60 9.80 -29.14 -34.40
C ILE A 60 8.61 -28.81 -35.32
N GLY A 61 8.33 -29.79 -36.19
CA GLY A 61 7.49 -29.73 -37.36
C GLY A 61 6.08 -29.17 -37.15
N SER A 62 5.62 -28.55 -38.21
CA SER A 62 4.26 -28.08 -38.42
C SER A 62 3.29 -29.27 -38.56
N SER A 63 2.42 -29.46 -37.56
CA SER A 63 1.18 -30.22 -37.74
C SER A 63 0.03 -29.20 -37.98
N SER A 64 -0.46 -29.20 -39.20
CA SER A 64 -1.63 -28.48 -39.61
C SER A 64 -2.86 -29.01 -38.86
N TRP A 65 -3.45 -28.16 -38.03
CA TRP A 65 -4.83 -28.31 -37.58
C TRP A 65 -5.59 -27.13 -38.19
N ASP A 66 -6.33 -27.40 -39.25
CA ASP A 66 -7.33 -26.49 -39.80
C ASP A 66 -8.41 -26.26 -38.72
N VAL A 67 -8.43 -25.06 -38.17
CA VAL A 67 -9.53 -24.59 -37.34
C VAL A 67 -10.30 -23.57 -38.15
N ALA A 68 -11.56 -23.92 -38.40
CA ALA A 68 -12.54 -23.12 -39.11
C ALA A 68 -12.57 -21.67 -38.61
N ALA A 69 -12.51 -20.81 -39.60
CA ALA A 69 -13.04 -19.46 -39.72
C ALA A 69 -13.24 -18.59 -38.47
N GLY A 70 -12.43 -17.56 -38.34
CA GLY A 70 -12.97 -16.22 -38.10
C GLY A 70 -12.81 -15.60 -36.73
N GLN A 71 -12.04 -16.18 -35.77
CA GLN A 71 -11.65 -15.44 -34.60
C GLN A 71 -10.14 -15.50 -34.42
N SER A 72 -9.50 -14.34 -34.45
CA SER A 72 -8.05 -14.24 -34.27
C SER A 72 -7.66 -14.79 -32.90
N ARG A 73 -6.75 -15.76 -32.94
CA ARG A 73 -6.22 -16.49 -31.75
C ARG A 73 -5.58 -15.57 -30.68
N ALA A 74 -5.48 -14.28 -30.95
CA ALA A 74 -4.98 -13.25 -30.03
C ALA A 74 -6.02 -12.75 -29.01
N GLU A 75 -7.33 -12.88 -29.31
CA GLU A 75 -8.40 -12.39 -28.43
C GLU A 75 -8.77 -13.36 -27.30
N ILE A 76 -8.30 -14.61 -27.35
CA ILE A 76 -8.66 -15.64 -26.35
C ILE A 76 -7.76 -15.61 -25.11
N LEU A 77 -6.61 -14.91 -25.14
CA LEU A 77 -5.58 -15.05 -24.11
C LEU A 77 -5.50 -13.91 -23.09
N CYS A 78 -6.14 -12.78 -23.31
CA CYS A 78 -6.24 -11.71 -22.31
C CYS A 78 -7.52 -10.93 -22.53
N PRO A 79 -8.53 -11.06 -21.68
CA PRO A 79 -9.61 -10.08 -21.68
C PRO A 79 -8.95 -8.71 -21.49
N LYS A 80 -9.13 -7.81 -22.48
CA LYS A 80 -8.67 -6.42 -22.35
C LYS A 80 -9.39 -5.86 -21.14
N ARG A 81 -8.70 -5.74 -20.01
CA ARG A 81 -9.23 -4.96 -18.90
C ARG A 81 -9.46 -3.55 -19.38
N GLY A 82 -10.63 -3.03 -19.06
CA GLY A 82 -11.17 -1.84 -19.69
C GLY A 82 -10.39 -0.54 -19.52
N TYR A 83 -9.33 -0.46 -18.71
CA TYR A 83 -8.61 0.79 -18.49
C TYR A 83 -7.10 0.58 -18.31
N ALA A 84 -6.30 1.54 -18.85
CA ALA A 84 -4.86 1.58 -18.65
C ALA A 84 -4.45 2.45 -17.45
N PHE A 85 -5.30 3.42 -17.07
CA PHE A 85 -5.05 4.36 -15.99
C PHE A 85 -6.33 4.63 -15.21
N SER A 86 -6.21 4.78 -13.90
CA SER A 86 -7.30 5.26 -13.05
C SER A 86 -6.82 6.26 -12.00
N LEU A 87 -7.68 7.23 -11.70
CA LEU A 87 -7.54 8.16 -10.60
C LEU A 87 -8.76 8.01 -9.70
N GLY A 88 -8.54 7.96 -8.38
CA GLY A 88 -9.62 7.84 -7.43
C GLY A 88 -9.40 8.59 -6.15
N MET A 89 -10.50 8.81 -5.45
CA MET A 89 -10.53 9.34 -4.11
C MET A 89 -11.50 8.52 -3.26
N ARG A 90 -11.19 8.42 -1.98
CA ARG A 90 -11.89 7.54 -1.05
C ARG A 90 -12.16 8.26 0.28
N PRO A 91 -13.39 8.69 0.57
CA PRO A 91 -13.81 9.00 1.94
C PRO A 91 -13.85 7.69 2.74
N PHE A 92 -13.09 7.66 3.81
CA PHE A 92 -12.88 6.53 4.70
C PHE A 92 -13.45 6.89 6.08
N PHE A 93 -14.49 6.19 6.52
CA PHE A 93 -15.17 6.38 7.79
C PHE A 93 -14.50 5.51 8.83
N THR A 94 -13.54 6.09 9.54
CA THR A 94 -12.58 5.31 10.34
C THR A 94 -12.99 5.22 11.79
N SER A 95 -12.62 4.10 12.41
CA SER A 95 -12.43 3.94 13.85
C SER A 95 -10.94 3.85 14.15
N LEU A 96 -10.45 4.70 15.06
CA LEU A 96 -9.08 4.74 15.51
C LEU A 96 -8.98 4.04 16.87
N THR A 97 -8.13 3.00 16.96
CA THR A 97 -7.89 2.28 18.22
C THR A 97 -6.41 2.10 18.49
N GLY A 98 -6.06 1.85 19.75
CA GLY A 98 -4.71 1.44 20.11
C GLY A 98 -4.00 2.34 21.10
N SER A 99 -2.69 2.14 21.17
CA SER A 99 -1.81 2.84 22.10
C SER A 99 -0.46 3.16 21.46
N VAL A 100 0.20 4.17 21.99
CA VAL A 100 1.51 4.62 21.56
C VAL A 100 2.40 4.92 22.74
N LYS A 101 3.71 4.76 22.57
CA LYS A 101 4.72 5.22 23.51
C LYS A 101 5.78 6.00 22.73
N PRO A 102 5.61 7.31 22.59
CA PRO A 102 6.66 8.17 22.07
C PRO A 102 7.76 8.32 23.13
N VAL A 103 9.00 8.08 22.73
CA VAL A 103 10.15 8.06 23.63
C VAL A 103 11.07 9.23 23.33
N SER A 104 11.49 9.97 24.35
CA SER A 104 12.47 11.04 24.26
C SER A 104 13.85 10.52 23.87
N ARG A 105 14.79 11.41 23.52
CA ARG A 105 16.19 11.03 23.28
C ARG A 105 16.85 10.40 24.53
N GLY A 106 16.34 10.70 25.74
CA GLY A 106 16.78 10.12 27.00
C GLY A 106 16.13 8.77 27.37
N GLY A 107 15.28 8.21 26.49
CA GLY A 107 14.61 6.93 26.73
C GLY A 107 13.31 7.02 27.55
N GLU A 108 12.85 8.23 27.88
CA GLU A 108 11.63 8.44 28.67
C GLU A 108 10.38 8.49 27.82
N GLY A 109 9.33 7.81 28.26
CA GLY A 109 8.00 7.78 27.63
C GLY A 109 7.08 6.77 28.33
N SER A 110 5.79 7.04 28.32
CA SER A 110 4.75 6.15 28.83
C SER A 110 3.89 5.61 27.70
N PHE A 111 3.29 4.42 27.88
CA PHE A 111 2.25 3.93 27.01
C PHE A 111 0.98 4.78 27.20
N LEU A 112 0.49 5.35 26.12
CA LEU A 112 -0.67 6.22 26.10
C LEU A 112 -1.72 5.63 25.16
N SER A 113 -2.89 5.31 25.66
CA SER A 113 -4.06 4.98 24.84
C SER A 113 -4.47 6.20 24.05
N LEU A 114 -4.74 6.03 22.75
CA LEU A 114 -5.15 7.10 21.86
C LEU A 114 -6.47 7.74 22.31
N HIS A 115 -7.44 6.91 22.63
CA HIS A 115 -8.75 7.37 23.10
C HIS A 115 -8.76 7.65 24.62
N GLY A 116 -8.29 6.72 25.44
CA GLY A 116 -8.37 6.81 26.91
C GLY A 116 -7.54 7.94 27.51
N HIS A 117 -6.27 8.07 27.09
CA HIS A 117 -5.31 9.05 27.63
C HIS A 117 -5.23 10.30 26.78
N LEU A 118 -5.11 10.16 25.46
CA LEU A 118 -4.92 11.30 24.55
C LEU A 118 -6.23 11.92 24.09
N ARG A 119 -7.38 11.29 24.38
CA ARG A 119 -8.72 11.78 24.06
C ARG A 119 -8.93 12.10 22.58
N LEU A 120 -8.23 11.38 21.72
CA LEU A 120 -8.48 11.47 20.28
C LEU A 120 -9.86 10.88 19.95
N PRO A 121 -10.61 11.46 19.02
CA PRO A 121 -11.90 10.93 18.61
C PRO A 121 -11.71 9.53 17.98
N ASP A 122 -12.60 8.61 18.32
CA ASP A 122 -12.61 7.26 17.73
C ASP A 122 -13.00 7.34 16.25
N ASP A 123 -14.08 8.04 15.97
CA ASP A 123 -14.67 8.10 14.64
C ASP A 123 -14.29 9.39 13.91
N LYS A 124 -13.82 9.24 12.69
CA LYS A 124 -13.53 10.37 11.81
C LYS A 124 -13.65 9.96 10.35
N THR A 125 -14.14 10.89 9.51
CA THR A 125 -14.03 10.73 8.06
C THR A 125 -12.69 11.25 7.59
N LEU A 126 -11.91 10.39 6.95
CA LEU A 126 -10.59 10.68 6.39
C LEU A 126 -10.64 10.54 4.87
N TRP A 127 -9.68 11.13 4.19
CA TRP A 127 -9.59 11.08 2.74
C TRP A 127 -8.34 10.34 2.30
N GLU A 128 -8.50 9.51 1.29
CA GLU A 128 -7.39 8.85 0.58
C GLU A 128 -7.49 9.18 -0.90
N PHE A 129 -6.35 9.29 -1.55
CA PHE A 129 -6.20 9.54 -2.98
C PHE A 129 -5.32 8.46 -3.58
N TYR A 130 -5.66 7.99 -4.77
CA TYR A 130 -4.86 6.97 -5.41
C TYR A 130 -4.86 7.09 -6.94
N SER A 131 -3.84 6.49 -7.52
CA SER A 131 -3.79 6.24 -8.96
C SER A 131 -3.31 4.83 -9.23
N HIS A 132 -3.85 4.21 -10.28
CA HIS A 132 -3.38 2.94 -10.81
C HIS A 132 -2.98 3.13 -12.27
N LEU A 133 -1.82 2.64 -12.64
CA LEU A 133 -1.31 2.63 -14.00
C LEU A 133 -1.01 1.18 -14.39
N ARG A 134 -1.70 0.67 -15.41
CA ARG A 134 -1.40 -0.63 -15.99
C ARG A 134 -0.28 -0.46 -17.00
N LEU A 135 0.87 -1.02 -16.70
CA LEU A 135 2.05 -0.96 -17.56
C LEU A 135 2.00 -2.03 -18.66
N TRP A 136 1.51 -3.24 -18.31
CA TRP A 136 1.31 -4.38 -19.19
C TRP A 136 0.05 -5.14 -18.76
N ASP A 137 -0.39 -6.10 -19.56
CA ASP A 137 -1.61 -6.89 -19.29
C ASP A 137 -1.66 -7.50 -17.89
N LYS A 138 -0.48 -7.74 -17.26
CA LYS A 138 -0.34 -8.43 -15.97
C LYS A 138 0.27 -7.58 -14.87
N ILE A 139 0.80 -6.42 -15.18
CA ILE A 139 1.52 -5.60 -14.20
C ILE A 139 0.83 -4.25 -14.10
N ALA A 140 0.49 -3.89 -12.87
CA ALA A 140 -0.01 -2.56 -12.55
C ALA A 140 0.86 -1.90 -11.48
N LEU A 141 1.07 -0.60 -11.62
CA LEU A 141 1.65 0.28 -10.62
C LEU A 141 0.53 1.00 -9.87
N ARG A 142 0.68 1.12 -8.56
CA ARG A 142 -0.26 1.80 -7.68
C ARG A 142 0.46 2.85 -6.87
N ILE A 143 -0.15 4.02 -6.75
CA ILE A 143 0.30 5.11 -5.88
C ILE A 143 -0.87 5.49 -5.01
N GLU A 144 -0.68 5.55 -3.69
CA GLU A 144 -1.71 5.96 -2.73
C GLU A 144 -1.15 7.04 -1.81
N TYR A 145 -2.00 7.99 -1.44
CA TYR A 145 -1.70 9.06 -0.49
C TYR A 145 -2.85 9.20 0.51
N ALA A 146 -2.56 9.05 1.78
CA ALA A 146 -3.51 9.09 2.88
C ALA A 146 -3.03 10.03 4.00
N PRO A 147 -3.48 11.30 4.02
CA PRO A 147 -3.12 12.29 5.04
C PRO A 147 -4.12 12.24 6.21
N TRP A 148 -3.96 11.29 7.08
CA TRP A 148 -4.87 11.10 8.21
C TRP A 148 -4.47 11.98 9.40
N THR A 149 -5.43 12.66 10.00
CA THR A 149 -5.22 13.52 11.17
C THR A 149 -6.36 13.41 12.15
N TRP A 150 -6.05 13.38 13.43
CA TRP A 150 -7.00 13.44 14.53
C TRP A 150 -6.57 14.53 15.49
N SER A 151 -7.55 15.17 16.16
CA SER A 151 -7.30 16.20 17.13
C SER A 151 -8.43 16.18 18.17
N GLY A 152 -8.08 16.31 19.43
CA GLY A 152 -9.06 16.29 20.51
C GLY A 152 -8.55 16.93 21.80
N PRO A 153 -9.43 17.72 22.49
CA PRO A 153 -9.16 18.18 23.84
C PRO A 153 -9.48 17.08 24.85
N GLY A 154 -8.79 17.09 25.98
CA GLY A 154 -9.06 16.13 27.03
C GLY A 154 -8.35 16.43 28.33
N HIS A 155 -8.48 15.50 29.28
CA HIS A 155 -7.75 15.51 30.53
C HIS A 155 -7.01 14.20 30.69
N ILE A 156 -5.74 14.27 31.14
CA ILE A 156 -4.94 13.08 31.43
C ILE A 156 -5.52 12.41 32.69
N PRO A 157 -5.90 11.10 32.61
CA PRO A 157 -6.48 10.42 33.77
C PRO A 157 -5.43 9.92 34.77
N ILE A 158 -4.19 9.78 34.38
CA ILE A 158 -3.08 9.25 35.18
C ILE A 158 -1.80 10.06 34.94
N ASP A 159 -0.86 10.00 35.89
CA ASP A 159 0.47 10.56 35.67
C ASP A 159 1.18 9.79 34.54
N ALA A 160 1.74 10.51 33.57
CA ALA A 160 2.36 9.94 32.39
C ALA A 160 3.53 10.80 31.89
N ASN A 161 4.31 10.25 30.95
CA ASN A 161 5.39 10.97 30.30
C ASN A 161 5.19 10.88 28.77
N PHE A 162 5.07 12.02 28.11
CA PHE A 162 4.99 12.12 26.67
C PHE A 162 6.32 12.64 26.10
N ALA A 163 7.13 11.76 25.55
CA ALA A 163 8.42 12.11 24.91
C ALA A 163 9.34 13.00 25.80
N GLY A 164 9.32 12.81 27.12
CA GLY A 164 10.08 13.60 28.08
C GLY A 164 9.27 14.71 28.78
N MET A 165 8.06 15.03 28.33
CA MET A 165 7.16 15.96 29.01
C MET A 165 6.35 15.23 30.08
N ALA A 166 6.48 15.62 31.34
CA ALA A 166 5.66 15.07 32.43
C ALA A 166 4.20 15.59 32.30
N LEU A 167 3.26 14.67 32.29
CA LEU A 167 1.82 14.92 32.32
C LEU A 167 1.29 14.46 33.68
N LYS A 168 0.55 15.30 34.36
CA LYS A 168 -0.08 15.01 35.65
C LYS A 168 -1.53 14.62 35.47
N SER A 169 -2.01 13.74 36.34
CA SER A 169 -3.44 13.42 36.41
C SER A 169 -4.26 14.71 36.60
N GLY A 170 -5.29 14.90 35.76
CA GLY A 170 -6.11 16.11 35.73
C GLY A 170 -5.61 17.22 34.81
N ASP A 171 -4.38 17.14 34.26
CA ASP A 171 -3.90 18.14 33.29
C ASP A 171 -4.85 18.21 32.10
N ALA A 172 -5.32 19.43 31.78
CA ALA A 172 -6.04 19.70 30.54
C ALA A 172 -5.03 19.72 29.37
N ILE A 173 -5.31 18.95 28.34
CA ILE A 173 -4.45 18.79 27.17
C ILE A 173 -5.21 18.97 25.86
N GLN A 174 -4.48 19.37 24.85
CA GLN A 174 -4.86 19.25 23.44
C GLN A 174 -3.92 18.23 22.79
N SER A 175 -4.49 17.18 22.19
CA SER A 175 -3.71 16.13 21.52
C SER A 175 -3.99 16.18 20.01
N ASP A 176 -2.92 16.10 19.22
CA ASP A 176 -2.99 15.99 17.77
C ASP A 176 -2.17 14.78 17.31
N LEU A 177 -2.75 13.96 16.45
CA LEU A 177 -2.11 12.81 15.80
C LEU A 177 -2.22 12.96 14.28
N GLY A 178 -1.10 12.88 13.60
CA GLY A 178 -1.03 12.80 12.13
C GLY A 178 -0.34 11.52 11.70
N ILE A 179 -0.99 10.77 10.82
CA ILE A 179 -0.43 9.60 10.15
C ILE A 179 -0.58 9.85 8.65
N THR A 180 0.51 10.27 8.01
CA THR A 180 0.49 10.47 6.56
C THR A 180 1.19 9.29 5.90
N THR A 181 0.48 8.54 5.07
CA THR A 181 1.06 7.43 4.32
C THR A 181 1.16 7.78 2.85
N PHE A 182 2.32 7.48 2.26
CA PHE A 182 2.53 7.48 0.83
C PHE A 182 2.99 6.07 0.43
N THR A 183 2.19 5.40 -0.39
CA THR A 183 2.43 4.02 -0.82
C THR A 183 2.71 3.98 -2.31
N VAL A 184 3.79 3.31 -2.69
CA VAL A 184 4.05 2.90 -4.08
C VAL A 184 3.99 1.38 -4.10
N GLY A 185 3.10 0.83 -4.91
CA GLY A 185 2.88 -0.61 -5.00
C GLY A 185 2.92 -1.14 -6.43
N GLY A 186 3.23 -2.42 -6.55
CA GLY A 186 3.19 -3.17 -7.79
C GLY A 186 2.33 -4.42 -7.64
N ASP A 187 1.45 -4.64 -8.59
CA ASP A 187 0.55 -5.79 -8.64
C ASP A 187 0.89 -6.66 -9.84
N TYR A 188 0.86 -7.99 -9.67
CA TYR A 188 1.01 -8.93 -10.75
C TYR A 188 -0.23 -9.82 -10.86
N ASP A 189 -0.96 -9.70 -11.96
CA ASP A 189 -2.22 -10.39 -12.22
C ASP A 189 -2.02 -11.72 -12.94
N VAL A 190 -2.54 -12.79 -12.36
CA VAL A 190 -2.71 -14.10 -13.00
C VAL A 190 -4.18 -14.36 -13.21
N ALA A 191 -4.59 -14.55 -14.46
CA ALA A 191 -5.98 -14.85 -14.78
C ALA A 191 -6.28 -16.34 -14.57
N PHE A 192 -7.36 -16.64 -13.86
CA PHE A 192 -7.96 -17.96 -13.73
C PHE A 192 -9.30 -17.96 -14.45
N GLY A 193 -9.32 -18.53 -15.64
CA GLY A 193 -10.48 -18.45 -16.52
C GLY A 193 -10.68 -17.05 -17.09
N ARG A 194 -11.94 -16.61 -17.17
CA ARG A 194 -12.33 -15.32 -17.77
C ARG A 194 -12.58 -14.23 -16.76
N ASP A 195 -12.94 -14.61 -15.55
CA ASP A 195 -13.60 -13.72 -14.59
C ASP A 195 -12.80 -13.53 -13.29
N LEU A 196 -11.83 -14.40 -13.00
CA LEU A 196 -11.07 -14.36 -11.76
C LEU A 196 -9.62 -13.99 -12.03
N PHE A 197 -9.13 -12.99 -11.29
CA PHE A 197 -7.74 -12.54 -11.28
C PHE A 197 -7.20 -12.66 -9.88
N PHE A 198 -6.01 -13.16 -9.77
CA PHE A 198 -5.31 -13.33 -8.50
C PHE A 198 -3.83 -13.03 -8.71
N GLY A 199 -3.17 -12.48 -7.71
CA GLY A 199 -1.73 -12.28 -7.81
C GLY A 199 -1.08 -11.71 -6.58
N PRO A 200 0.25 -11.78 -6.54
CA PRO A 200 1.02 -11.13 -5.51
C PRO A 200 1.02 -9.61 -5.71
N ASN A 201 1.18 -8.90 -4.60
CA ASN A 201 1.47 -7.47 -4.58
C ASN A 201 2.67 -7.16 -3.69
N VAL A 202 3.36 -6.10 -4.03
CA VAL A 202 4.50 -5.56 -3.27
C VAL A 202 4.28 -4.08 -3.07
N ASP A 203 4.39 -3.63 -1.84
CA ASP A 203 4.17 -2.24 -1.46
C ASP A 203 5.40 -1.67 -0.75
N LEU A 204 5.71 -0.41 -1.02
CA LEU A 204 6.64 0.39 -0.26
C LEU A 204 5.88 1.55 0.37
N ASN A 205 5.78 1.55 1.69
CA ASN A 205 5.04 2.54 2.45
C ASN A 205 6.02 3.52 3.11
N ILE A 206 5.83 4.81 2.89
CA ILE A 206 6.49 5.90 3.60
C ILE A 206 5.46 6.47 4.55
N ILE A 207 5.64 6.21 5.85
CA ILE A 207 4.71 6.61 6.90
C ILE A 207 5.35 7.75 7.68
N LYS A 208 4.76 8.94 7.62
CA LYS A 208 5.13 10.06 8.48
C LYS A 208 4.18 10.09 9.66
N TRP A 209 4.72 9.74 10.82
CA TRP A 209 4.05 9.82 12.11
C TRP A 209 4.35 11.18 12.74
N THR A 210 3.32 11.89 13.16
CA THR A 210 3.43 13.15 13.91
C THR A 210 2.47 13.13 15.08
N GLN A 211 2.92 13.54 16.24
CA GLN A 211 2.08 13.60 17.43
C GLN A 211 2.47 14.83 18.23
N ARG A 212 1.49 15.60 18.64
CA ARG A 212 1.65 16.77 19.49
C ARG A 212 0.74 16.64 20.68
N VAL A 213 1.27 16.98 21.86
CA VAL A 213 0.49 17.16 23.07
C VAL A 213 0.84 18.53 23.64
N SER A 214 -0.18 19.34 23.86
CA SER A 214 -0.06 20.68 24.44
C SER A 214 -0.86 20.73 25.73
N LYS A 215 -0.28 21.33 26.78
CA LYS A 215 -0.99 21.66 28.02
C LYS A 215 -1.64 23.03 27.89
N GLU A 216 -2.75 23.26 28.58
CA GLU A 216 -3.44 24.54 28.64
C GLU A 216 -2.53 25.68 29.13
N GLN A 217 -1.50 25.35 29.92
CA GLN A 217 -0.48 26.27 30.41
C GLN A 217 0.57 26.72 29.36
N GLY A 218 0.37 26.37 28.08
CA GLY A 218 1.24 26.78 26.97
C GLY A 218 2.48 25.89 26.74
N VAL A 219 2.68 24.84 27.52
CA VAL A 219 3.74 23.87 27.28
C VAL A 219 3.31 22.86 26.24
N SER A 220 4.08 22.69 25.17
CA SER A 220 3.80 21.69 24.13
C SER A 220 5.03 20.83 23.86
N MET A 221 4.78 19.57 23.47
CA MET A 221 5.78 18.62 23.02
C MET A 221 5.36 17.99 21.71
N ASP A 222 6.27 18.04 20.75
CA ASP A 222 6.10 17.45 19.41
C ASP A 222 6.97 16.18 19.29
N PHE A 223 6.37 15.14 18.77
CA PHE A 223 7.05 13.93 18.36
C PHE A 223 6.81 13.69 16.87
N SER A 224 7.88 13.42 16.12
CA SER A 224 7.78 13.09 14.69
C SER A 224 8.77 12.00 14.33
N GLN A 225 8.31 11.05 13.51
CA GLN A 225 9.13 9.98 12.97
C GLN A 225 8.66 9.62 11.55
N THR A 226 9.64 9.43 10.66
CA THR A 226 9.36 8.86 9.32
C THR A 226 9.78 7.40 9.30
N ILE A 227 8.90 6.54 8.83
CA ILE A 227 9.05 5.09 8.80
C ILE A 227 8.97 4.66 7.33
N LEU A 228 9.94 3.91 6.87
CA LEU A 228 9.92 3.22 5.59
C LEU A 228 9.54 1.77 5.87
N GLN A 229 8.42 1.32 5.32
CA GLN A 229 7.88 -0.01 5.58
C GLN A 229 7.53 -0.73 4.28
N PRO A 230 8.33 -1.72 3.84
CA PRO A 230 7.93 -2.61 2.76
C PRO A 230 6.78 -3.51 3.23
N ALA A 231 5.96 -3.99 2.31
CA ALA A 231 4.96 -5.00 2.56
C ALA A 231 4.80 -5.93 1.34
N LEU A 232 4.50 -7.18 1.62
CA LEU A 232 4.22 -8.21 0.62
C LEU A 232 2.81 -8.72 0.85
N GLY A 233 2.13 -9.05 -0.22
CA GLY A 233 0.76 -9.52 -0.09
C GLY A 233 0.22 -10.20 -1.32
N ALA A 234 -1.08 -10.30 -1.35
CA ALA A 234 -1.84 -10.86 -2.45
C ALA A 234 -3.12 -10.04 -2.68
N HIS A 235 -3.61 -10.09 -3.89
CA HIS A 235 -4.92 -9.55 -4.23
C HIS A 235 -5.69 -10.56 -5.06
N ILE A 236 -7.00 -10.45 -4.99
CA ILE A 236 -7.95 -11.22 -5.77
C ILE A 236 -9.01 -10.27 -6.30
N ARG A 237 -9.41 -10.46 -7.55
CA ARG A 237 -10.48 -9.69 -8.18
C ARG A 237 -11.34 -10.61 -9.03
N TYR A 238 -12.63 -10.54 -8.81
CA TYR A 238 -13.64 -11.25 -9.56
C TYR A 238 -14.44 -10.27 -10.42
N GLU A 239 -14.39 -10.44 -11.72
CA GLU A 239 -15.13 -9.64 -12.72
C GLU A 239 -15.99 -10.61 -13.54
N PRO A 240 -17.26 -10.82 -13.19
CA PRO A 240 -18.11 -11.77 -13.89
C PRO A 240 -18.28 -11.35 -15.37
N ALA A 241 -18.39 -12.34 -16.25
CA ALA A 241 -18.64 -12.07 -17.67
C ALA A 241 -19.93 -11.27 -17.83
N TYR A 242 -19.80 -10.08 -18.40
CA TYR A 242 -20.91 -9.14 -18.52
C TYR A 242 -21.80 -9.52 -19.69
N THR A 243 -22.95 -10.12 -19.40
CA THR A 243 -23.99 -10.46 -20.39
C THR A 243 -25.28 -9.74 -20.06
N GLY A 244 -26.00 -9.29 -21.06
CA GLY A 244 -27.30 -8.64 -20.91
C GLY A 244 -27.24 -7.31 -20.15
N TYR A 245 -28.13 -7.09 -19.19
CA TYR A 245 -28.24 -5.83 -18.43
C TYR A 245 -26.99 -5.51 -17.60
N PHE A 246 -26.23 -6.49 -17.15
CA PHE A 246 -25.02 -6.28 -16.34
C PHE A 246 -23.82 -5.78 -17.15
N SER A 247 -23.87 -5.85 -18.47
CA SER A 247 -22.79 -5.35 -19.34
C SER A 247 -22.54 -3.85 -19.18
N TRP A 248 -23.56 -3.10 -18.78
CA TRP A 248 -23.46 -1.65 -18.57
C TRP A 248 -22.85 -1.29 -17.20
N PHE A 249 -23.12 -2.07 -16.16
CA PHE A 249 -22.65 -1.76 -14.79
C PHE A 249 -21.25 -2.28 -14.49
N LYS A 250 -20.78 -3.31 -15.20
CA LYS A 250 -19.49 -3.98 -14.97
C LYS A 250 -19.23 -4.22 -13.48
N PRO A 251 -20.06 -5.01 -12.77
CA PRO A 251 -19.85 -5.26 -11.35
C PRO A 251 -18.59 -6.07 -11.10
N TYR A 252 -17.91 -5.82 -9.98
CA TYR A 252 -16.74 -6.58 -9.58
C TYR A 252 -16.62 -6.67 -8.06
N LEU A 253 -15.87 -7.68 -7.60
CA LEU A 253 -15.45 -7.86 -6.22
C LEU A 253 -13.94 -7.85 -6.18
N GLU A 254 -13.36 -7.24 -5.17
CA GLU A 254 -11.91 -7.26 -4.97
C GLU A 254 -11.58 -7.41 -3.49
N ALA A 255 -10.48 -8.10 -3.22
CA ALA A 255 -9.87 -8.13 -1.90
C ALA A 255 -8.37 -8.03 -2.04
N ARG A 256 -7.74 -7.36 -1.08
CA ARG A 256 -6.28 -7.18 -1.00
C ARG A 256 -5.85 -7.39 0.43
N PHE A 257 -4.72 -8.03 0.57
CA PHE A 257 -4.02 -8.18 1.84
C PHE A 257 -2.54 -7.89 1.61
N SER A 258 -1.91 -7.14 2.49
CA SER A 258 -0.47 -7.03 2.56
C SER A 258 0.01 -7.00 4.01
N TRP A 259 1.16 -7.60 4.25
CA TRP A 259 1.77 -7.68 5.57
C TRP A 259 3.28 -7.78 5.47
N MET A 260 3.98 -7.15 6.39
CA MET A 260 5.40 -7.39 6.65
C MET A 260 5.81 -6.81 8.00
N SER A 261 6.72 -7.51 8.66
CA SER A 261 7.45 -6.95 9.80
C SER A 261 8.86 -6.58 9.36
N PHE A 262 9.23 -5.32 9.54
CA PHE A 262 10.54 -4.80 9.14
C PHE A 262 11.04 -3.80 10.19
N ASP A 263 12.30 -3.97 10.62
CA ASP A 263 12.98 -3.08 11.59
C ASP A 263 12.18 -2.88 12.90
N GLY A 264 11.59 -3.95 13.41
CA GLY A 264 10.85 -3.98 14.67
C GLY A 264 9.41 -3.47 14.59
N LEU A 265 8.94 -2.98 13.44
CA LEU A 265 7.54 -2.61 13.20
C LEU A 265 6.89 -3.57 12.21
N GLY A 266 5.67 -4.00 12.51
CA GLY A 266 4.77 -4.72 11.63
C GLY A 266 3.78 -3.76 11.00
N LEU A 267 3.56 -3.89 9.69
CA LEU A 267 2.47 -3.24 8.98
C LEU A 267 1.60 -4.31 8.37
N SER A 268 0.32 -4.27 8.65
CA SER A 268 -0.68 -5.10 7.97
C SER A 268 -1.81 -4.24 7.43
N THR A 269 -2.22 -4.55 6.20
CA THR A 269 -3.39 -3.91 5.58
C THR A 269 -4.26 -4.99 4.95
N TRP A 270 -5.55 -4.86 5.09
CA TRP A 270 -6.49 -5.61 4.28
C TRP A 270 -7.64 -4.70 3.83
N ASP A 271 -8.15 -5.00 2.66
CA ASP A 271 -9.16 -4.21 1.96
C ASP A 271 -10.07 -5.16 1.18
N MET A 272 -11.37 -5.00 1.32
CA MET A 272 -12.38 -5.77 0.60
C MET A 272 -13.43 -4.83 0.07
N ALA A 273 -13.78 -4.96 -1.20
CA ALA A 273 -14.75 -4.08 -1.84
C ALA A 273 -15.62 -4.79 -2.87
N ALA A 274 -16.83 -4.28 -3.03
CA ALA A 274 -17.70 -4.51 -4.17
C ALA A 274 -17.84 -3.19 -4.94
N GLY A 275 -17.79 -3.27 -6.26
CA GLY A 275 -17.83 -2.10 -7.11
C GLY A 275 -18.58 -2.31 -8.42
N ILE A 276 -18.83 -1.19 -9.08
CA ILE A 276 -19.35 -1.11 -10.43
C ILE A 276 -18.52 -0.11 -11.23
N ALA A 277 -18.46 -0.29 -12.55
CA ALA A 277 -17.71 0.60 -13.44
C ALA A 277 -18.53 0.95 -14.69
N PRO A 278 -19.65 1.69 -14.58
CA PRO A 278 -20.45 2.10 -15.72
C PRO A 278 -19.65 3.01 -16.65
N PRO A 279 -19.77 2.85 -17.99
CA PRO A 279 -19.15 3.73 -18.96
C PRO A 279 -19.81 5.12 -18.94
N ILE A 280 -19.00 6.17 -18.79
CA ILE A 280 -19.44 7.57 -18.96
C ILE A 280 -19.28 7.99 -20.43
N SER A 281 -18.21 7.53 -21.06
CA SER A 281 -17.93 7.81 -22.46
C SER A 281 -17.26 6.61 -23.12
N ARG A 282 -16.89 6.74 -24.38
CA ARG A 282 -16.26 5.67 -25.16
C ARG A 282 -14.95 5.14 -24.55
N ASN A 283 -14.23 5.99 -23.82
CA ASN A 283 -12.90 5.67 -23.28
C ASN A 283 -12.81 5.92 -21.76
N VAL A 284 -13.91 6.21 -21.09
CA VAL A 284 -13.90 6.56 -19.66
C VAL A 284 -15.03 5.83 -18.96
N ASP A 285 -14.67 5.08 -17.93
CA ASP A 285 -15.61 4.45 -17.00
C ASP A 285 -15.59 5.22 -15.66
N ALA A 286 -16.76 5.31 -14.99
CA ALA A 286 -16.85 5.79 -13.60
C ALA A 286 -16.84 4.60 -12.65
N GLY A 287 -15.79 4.45 -11.86
CA GLY A 287 -15.72 3.44 -10.82
C GLY A 287 -16.40 3.91 -9.54
N PHE A 288 -17.26 3.08 -8.98
CA PHE A 288 -17.85 3.27 -7.64
C PHE A 288 -17.63 2.00 -6.85
N LYS A 289 -17.09 2.11 -5.62
CA LYS A 289 -16.93 0.97 -4.72
C LYS A 289 -17.48 1.29 -3.33
N LEU A 290 -17.98 0.25 -2.69
CA LEU A 290 -18.22 0.20 -1.25
C LEU A 290 -17.32 -0.88 -0.70
N GLY A 291 -16.54 -0.55 0.31
CA GLY A 291 -15.59 -1.49 0.89
C GLY A 291 -15.40 -1.30 2.38
N TYR A 292 -14.55 -2.14 2.92
CA TYR A 292 -14.04 -2.07 4.28
C TYR A 292 -12.54 -2.26 4.27
N LYS A 293 -11.82 -1.41 4.99
CA LYS A 293 -10.36 -1.42 5.07
C LYS A 293 -9.90 -1.44 6.52
N GLN A 294 -8.82 -2.16 6.79
CA GLN A 294 -8.06 -2.06 8.02
C GLN A 294 -6.59 -1.78 7.68
N TRP A 295 -6.02 -0.86 8.41
CA TRP A 295 -4.60 -0.55 8.44
C TRP A 295 -4.12 -0.68 9.89
N ARG A 296 -3.09 -1.48 10.15
CA ARG A 296 -2.52 -1.68 11.47
C ARG A 296 -1.01 -1.57 11.45
N LEU A 297 -0.48 -0.77 12.37
CA LEU A 297 0.94 -0.63 12.64
C LEU A 297 1.20 -1.10 14.08
N ASP A 298 2.05 -2.11 14.25
CA ASP A 298 2.41 -2.65 15.55
C ASP A 298 3.91 -2.87 15.69
N GLY A 299 4.42 -2.73 16.91
CA GLY A 299 5.82 -3.00 17.22
C GLY A 299 6.59 -1.84 17.81
N ASN A 300 7.91 -1.92 17.66
CA ASN A 300 8.85 -0.99 18.29
C ASN A 300 9.97 -0.62 17.32
N ARG A 301 10.12 0.65 17.04
CA ARG A 301 11.24 1.16 16.23
C ARG A 301 11.79 2.45 16.81
N SER A 302 13.09 2.45 17.09
CA SER A 302 13.81 3.64 17.59
C SER A 302 13.14 4.26 18.81
N ARG A 303 12.31 5.29 18.62
CA ARG A 303 11.66 6.06 19.69
C ARG A 303 10.13 5.93 19.68
N LEU A 304 9.58 5.07 18.85
CA LEU A 304 8.15 4.84 18.74
C LEU A 304 7.80 3.38 19.01
N PHE A 305 7.04 3.14 20.07
CA PHE A 305 6.23 1.93 20.19
C PHE A 305 4.82 2.27 19.72
N ALA A 306 4.29 1.50 18.83
CA ALA A 306 2.95 1.67 18.31
C ALA A 306 2.22 0.33 18.31
N ASP A 307 0.97 0.35 18.68
CA ASP A 307 -0.04 -0.67 18.40
C ASP A 307 -1.31 0.09 18.05
N VAL A 308 -1.45 0.40 16.77
CA VAL A 308 -2.49 1.32 16.27
C VAL A 308 -3.20 0.68 15.11
N SER A 309 -4.53 0.65 15.18
CA SER A 309 -5.40 0.22 14.10
C SER A 309 -6.31 1.37 13.67
N VAL A 310 -6.43 1.53 12.35
CA VAL A 310 -7.38 2.41 11.69
C VAL A 310 -8.22 1.55 10.77
N GLU A 311 -9.50 1.44 11.04
CA GLU A 311 -10.37 0.54 10.28
C GLU A 311 -11.76 1.14 10.07
N GLY A 312 -12.48 0.67 9.06
CA GLY A 312 -13.84 1.08 8.80
C GLY A 312 -14.30 0.91 7.36
N PRO A 313 -15.57 1.23 7.11
CA PRO A 313 -16.11 1.24 5.76
C PRO A 313 -15.64 2.46 4.98
N TYR A 314 -15.65 2.34 3.66
CA TYR A 314 -15.35 3.45 2.76
C TYR A 314 -16.25 3.44 1.53
N LEU A 315 -16.39 4.61 0.93
CA LEU A 315 -16.86 4.77 -0.44
C LEU A 315 -15.65 5.13 -1.31
N ASP A 316 -15.68 4.71 -2.57
CA ASP A 316 -14.58 4.96 -3.50
C ASP A 316 -15.15 5.45 -4.82
N PHE A 317 -14.55 6.51 -5.34
CA PHE A 317 -14.91 7.13 -6.61
C PHE A 317 -13.66 7.19 -7.47
N ALA A 318 -13.73 6.61 -8.67
CA ALA A 318 -12.61 6.58 -9.61
C ALA A 318 -13.05 6.95 -11.03
N LEU A 319 -12.13 7.58 -11.75
CA LEU A 319 -12.20 7.68 -13.21
C LEU A 319 -11.19 6.71 -13.81
N GLN A 320 -11.64 5.91 -14.76
CA GLN A 320 -10.88 4.84 -15.41
C GLN A 320 -10.80 5.15 -16.91
N PHE A 321 -9.57 5.21 -17.46
CA PHE A 321 -9.26 5.63 -18.82
C PHE A 321 -8.63 4.50 -19.65
#